data_ebe322eb8df6a1597db3c8e3ab9f568e
#
_entry.id   ebe322eb8df6a1597db3c8e3ab9f568e
#
_cell.length_a   1.000
_cell.length_b   1.000
_cell.length_c   1.000
_cell.angle_alpha   90.00
_cell.angle_beta   90.00
_cell.angle_gamma   90.00
#
_symmetry.space_group_name_H-M   'P 1'
#
loop_
_entity.id
_entity.type
_entity.pdbx_description
1 polymer ?
#
loop_
_entity_poly.entity_id
_entity_poly.type
_entity_poly.pdbx_seq_one_letter_code
_entity_poly.pdbx_strand_id
1 'polypeptide(L)'
;MYLVQILLPTHDNDGKPFDEQVLAAIHGDLVEKFGGLTAYSRAPAKGTWGVAGASTLDDIVVVEVMTELLETRWWKDFRARLEQTLRQHRIIVRAHRIEII
;
A
#
# COMPACT_ATOMS: atom_id res chain seq x y z
N MET A 1 -20.37 0.36 0.11
CA MET A 1 -19.10 0.00 0.78
C MET A 1 -17.99 -0.12 -0.27
N TYR A 2 -16.82 0.39 0.07
CA TYR A 2 -15.63 0.32 -0.79
C TYR A 2 -14.51 -0.40 -0.07
N LEU A 3 -13.76 -1.19 -0.80
CA LEU A 3 -12.50 -1.74 -0.35
C LEU A 3 -11.38 -0.93 -0.99
N VAL A 4 -10.57 -0.29 -0.17
CA VAL A 4 -9.40 0.46 -0.63
C VAL A 4 -8.16 -0.36 -0.34
N GLN A 5 -7.33 -0.55 -1.36
CA GLN A 5 -6.08 -1.30 -1.26
C GLN A 5 -4.90 -0.36 -1.50
N ILE A 6 -3.92 -0.45 -0.63
CA ILE A 6 -2.66 0.29 -0.73
C ILE A 6 -1.57 -0.74 -0.92
N LEU A 7 -0.85 -0.63 -2.02
CA LEU A 7 0.25 -1.54 -2.34
C LEU A 7 1.55 -0.89 -1.87
N LEU A 8 2.04 -1.35 -0.70
CA LEU A 8 3.23 -0.79 -0.09
C LEU A 8 4.45 -1.65 -0.39
N PRO A 9 5.56 -1.05 -0.84
CA PRO A 9 6.82 -1.77 -0.92
C PRO A 9 7.33 -2.07 0.49
N THR A 10 8.05 -3.18 0.65
CA THR A 10 8.64 -3.55 1.93
C THR A 10 10.06 -3.02 2.09
N HIS A 11 10.69 -2.67 0.97
CA HIS A 11 12.08 -2.23 0.92
C HIS A 11 12.21 -0.92 0.15
N ASP A 12 13.22 -0.14 0.51
CA ASP A 12 13.55 1.08 -0.21
C ASP A 12 14.26 0.78 -1.53
N ASN A 13 14.64 1.83 -2.26
CA ASN A 13 15.30 1.69 -3.57
C ASN A 13 16.71 1.09 -3.48
N ASP A 14 17.29 1.05 -2.29
CA ASP A 14 18.59 0.46 -2.03
C ASP A 14 18.48 -0.98 -1.50
N GLY A 15 17.27 -1.53 -1.47
CA GLY A 15 17.01 -2.88 -1.01
C GLY A 15 16.98 -3.04 0.51
N LYS A 16 16.92 -1.95 1.25
CA LYS A 16 16.81 -2.00 2.71
C LYS A 16 15.36 -2.01 3.15
N PRO A 17 15.00 -2.82 4.16
CA PRO A 17 13.66 -2.78 4.74
C PRO A 17 13.34 -1.38 5.26
N PHE A 18 12.11 -0.95 5.09
CA PHE A 18 11.65 0.28 5.73
C PHE A 18 11.63 0.13 7.24
N ASP A 19 11.87 1.24 7.94
CA ASP A 19 11.80 1.29 9.39
C ASP A 19 10.41 0.91 9.89
N GLU A 20 10.35 0.02 10.86
CA GLU A 20 9.09 -0.44 11.45
C GLU A 20 8.28 0.72 12.03
N GLN A 21 8.94 1.74 12.56
CA GLN A 21 8.25 2.93 13.09
C GLN A 21 7.53 3.71 12.00
N VAL A 22 8.11 3.80 10.81
CA VAL A 22 7.48 4.46 9.66
C VAL A 22 6.23 3.69 9.23
N LEU A 23 6.34 2.38 9.12
CA LEU A 23 5.20 1.54 8.74
C LEU A 23 4.11 1.56 9.82
N ALA A 24 4.50 1.55 11.09
CA ALA A 24 3.56 1.64 12.22
C ALA A 24 2.80 2.97 12.21
N ALA A 25 3.46 4.07 11.86
CA ALA A 25 2.81 5.37 11.75
C ALA A 25 1.77 5.40 10.62
N ILE A 26 2.09 4.79 9.50
CA ILE A 26 1.15 4.67 8.37
C ILE A 26 -0.08 3.85 8.78
N HIS A 27 0.13 2.70 9.42
CA HIS A 27 -0.95 1.88 9.92
C HIS A 27 -1.78 2.62 10.98
N GLY A 28 -1.12 3.35 11.86
CA GLY A 28 -1.79 4.15 12.90
C GLY A 28 -2.73 5.19 12.33
N ASP A 29 -2.31 5.90 11.29
CA ASP A 29 -3.13 6.90 10.61
C ASP A 29 -4.40 6.26 10.02
N LEU A 30 -4.27 5.10 9.42
CA LEU A 30 -5.39 4.38 8.83
C LEU A 30 -6.35 3.84 9.90
N VAL A 31 -5.82 3.26 10.96
CA VAL A 31 -6.64 2.76 12.08
C VAL A 31 -7.40 3.90 12.74
N GLU A 32 -6.75 5.04 12.94
CA GLU A 32 -7.39 6.21 13.54
C GLU A 32 -8.56 6.72 12.71
N LYS A 33 -8.36 6.81 11.38
CA LYS A 33 -9.42 7.33 10.51
C LYS A 33 -10.53 6.32 10.22
N PHE A 34 -10.19 5.05 10.02
CA PHE A 34 -11.13 4.04 9.52
C PHE A 34 -11.51 3.00 10.56
N GLY A 35 -10.88 2.99 11.73
CA GLY A 35 -11.19 2.07 12.81
C GLY A 35 -10.54 0.69 12.69
N GLY A 36 -9.85 0.41 11.61
CA GLY A 36 -9.15 -0.85 11.41
C GLY A 36 -8.58 -0.99 10.02
N LEU A 37 -7.72 -1.98 9.86
CA LEU A 37 -7.17 -2.34 8.56
C LEU A 37 -6.80 -3.83 8.55
N THR A 38 -6.65 -4.38 7.37
CA THR A 38 -6.07 -5.70 7.14
C THR A 38 -4.80 -5.53 6.33
N ALA A 39 -3.73 -6.19 6.73
CA ALA A 39 -2.49 -6.15 5.98
C ALA A 39 -2.00 -7.58 5.75
N TYR A 40 -1.54 -7.84 4.54
CA TYR A 40 -0.97 -9.14 4.21
C TYR A 40 0.18 -8.99 3.23
N SER A 41 1.19 -9.85 3.38
CA SER A 41 2.33 -9.89 2.48
C SER A 41 1.96 -10.67 1.22
N ARG A 42 2.39 -10.15 0.09
CA ARG A 42 2.21 -10.82 -1.17
C ARG A 42 3.58 -11.18 -1.73
N ALA A 43 3.82 -12.47 -1.94
CA ALA A 43 5.02 -12.90 -2.62
C ALA A 43 4.98 -12.40 -4.08
N PRO A 44 6.09 -11.90 -4.62
CA PRO A 44 6.12 -11.45 -5.99
C PRO A 44 5.84 -12.60 -6.94
N ALA A 45 5.09 -12.31 -7.99
CA ALA A 45 4.86 -13.28 -9.05
C ALA A 45 6.17 -13.46 -9.83
N LYS A 46 6.73 -14.65 -9.77
CA LYS A 46 7.98 -14.95 -10.49
C LYS A 46 7.79 -14.80 -11.98
N GLY A 47 8.67 -14.05 -12.62
CA GLY A 47 8.81 -14.01 -14.06
C GLY A 47 7.75 -13.27 -14.83
N THR A 48 6.80 -12.63 -14.17
CA THR A 48 5.70 -11.96 -14.86
C THR A 48 6.12 -10.63 -15.48
N TRP A 49 7.18 -10.05 -15.01
CA TRP A 49 7.70 -8.76 -15.48
C TRP A 49 9.05 -8.94 -16.16
N GLY A 50 9.21 -10.06 -16.85
CA GLY A 50 10.47 -10.45 -17.45
C GLY A 50 11.03 -9.48 -18.48
N VAL A 51 11.56 -8.39 -18.01
CA VAL A 51 12.64 -7.76 -18.73
C VAL A 51 13.86 -8.60 -18.39
N ALA A 52 14.45 -9.20 -19.39
CA ALA A 52 15.59 -10.09 -19.26
C ALA A 52 16.62 -9.53 -18.28
N GLY A 53 16.82 -10.21 -17.16
CA GLY A 53 17.85 -9.89 -16.20
C GLY A 53 17.50 -8.86 -15.13
N ALA A 54 16.32 -8.26 -15.14
CA ALA A 54 15.90 -7.30 -14.16
C ALA A 54 14.61 -7.75 -13.49
N SER A 55 14.64 -8.87 -12.80
CA SER A 55 13.56 -9.22 -11.90
C SER A 55 13.76 -8.43 -10.62
N THR A 56 13.21 -7.25 -10.58
CA THR A 56 12.96 -6.59 -9.30
C THR A 56 11.79 -7.32 -8.67
N LEU A 57 12.13 -8.28 -7.85
CA LEU A 57 11.17 -8.96 -7.00
C LEU A 57 10.88 -8.02 -5.84
N ASP A 58 10.00 -7.08 -6.04
CA ASP A 58 9.58 -6.22 -4.96
C ASP A 58 8.52 -6.93 -4.14
N ASP A 59 8.87 -7.27 -2.91
CA ASP A 59 7.90 -7.72 -1.95
C ASP A 59 6.93 -6.58 -1.67
N ILE A 60 5.66 -6.91 -1.71
CA ILE A 60 4.59 -5.94 -1.51
C ILE A 60 3.75 -6.37 -0.31
N VAL A 61 3.44 -5.42 0.55
CA VAL A 61 2.40 -5.56 1.55
C VAL A 61 1.16 -4.86 1.02
N VAL A 62 0.05 -5.59 0.96
CA VAL A 62 -1.24 -5.02 0.60
C VAL A 62 -1.97 -4.66 1.89
N VAL A 63 -2.27 -3.38 2.06
CA VAL A 63 -3.07 -2.89 3.18
C VAL A 63 -4.47 -2.60 2.67
N GLU A 64 -5.46 -3.14 3.35
CA GLU A 64 -6.86 -2.99 2.97
C GLU A 64 -7.66 -2.27 4.04
N VAL A 65 -8.49 -1.35 3.59
CA VAL A 65 -9.42 -0.60 4.43
C VAL A 65 -10.80 -0.65 3.80
N MET A 66 -11.81 -0.87 4.62
CA MET A 66 -13.21 -0.78 4.19
C MET A 66 -13.79 0.57 4.62
N THR A 67 -14.51 1.22 3.72
CA THR A 67 -15.12 2.52 4.01
C THR A 67 -16.44 2.69 3.29
N GLU A 68 -17.40 3.34 3.94
CA GLU A 68 -18.71 3.65 3.34
C GLU A 68 -18.56 4.67 2.22
N LEU A 69 -17.79 5.72 2.44
CA LEU A 69 -17.57 6.80 1.50
C LEU A 69 -16.14 6.78 0.98
N LEU A 70 -16.00 6.87 -0.33
CA LEU A 70 -14.70 6.97 -0.95
C LEU A 70 -14.30 8.45 -1.04
N GLU A 71 -13.55 8.92 -0.06
CA GLU A 71 -13.03 10.29 -0.02
C GLU A 71 -11.81 10.40 -0.92
N THR A 72 -12.03 10.55 -2.20
CA THR A 72 -10.97 10.50 -3.22
C THR A 72 -9.86 11.52 -2.95
N ARG A 73 -10.22 12.73 -2.51
CA ARG A 73 -9.22 13.76 -2.21
C ARG A 73 -8.34 13.38 -1.03
N TRP A 74 -8.94 12.85 0.02
CA TRP A 74 -8.18 12.38 1.17
C TRP A 74 -7.18 11.31 0.76
N TRP A 75 -7.62 10.36 -0.08
CA TRP A 75 -6.76 9.29 -0.56
C TRP A 75 -5.64 9.77 -1.47
N LYS A 76 -5.90 10.77 -2.31
CA LYS A 76 -4.86 11.39 -3.15
C LYS A 76 -3.78 12.06 -2.29
N ASP A 77 -4.19 12.79 -1.26
CA ASP A 77 -3.26 13.46 -0.36
C ASP A 77 -2.47 12.44 0.47
N PHE A 78 -3.14 11.39 0.94
CA PHE A 78 -2.50 10.31 1.68
C PHE A 78 -1.46 9.59 0.82
N ARG A 79 -1.80 9.25 -0.40
CA ARG A 79 -0.87 8.65 -1.35
C ARG A 79 0.36 9.53 -1.58
N ALA A 80 0.16 10.80 -1.80
CA ALA A 80 1.26 11.75 -2.03
C ALA A 80 2.21 11.79 -0.82
N ARG A 81 1.68 11.78 0.39
CA ARG A 81 2.49 11.72 1.61
C ARG A 81 3.26 10.40 1.71
N LEU A 82 2.64 9.29 1.36
CA LEU A 82 3.31 7.99 1.35
C LEU A 82 4.45 7.96 0.36
N GLU A 83 4.23 8.49 -0.84
CA GLU A 83 5.27 8.54 -1.88
C GLU A 83 6.48 9.34 -1.41
N GLN A 84 6.26 10.44 -0.72
CA GLN A 84 7.35 11.23 -0.15
C GLN A 84 8.04 10.52 1.00
N THR A 85 7.27 10.00 1.94
CA THR A 85 7.80 9.35 3.15
C THR A 85 8.63 8.13 2.80
N LEU A 86 8.16 7.33 1.86
CA LEU A 86 8.82 6.09 1.43
C LEU A 86 9.75 6.29 0.24
N ARG A 87 9.90 7.52 -0.24
CA ARG A 87 10.72 7.89 -1.41
C ARG A 87 10.43 7.01 -2.61
N GLN A 88 9.14 6.80 -2.87
CA GLN A 88 8.68 6.03 -4.01
C GLN A 88 8.18 6.97 -5.08
N HIS A 89 8.49 6.65 -6.33
CA HIS A 89 8.02 7.43 -7.46
C HIS A 89 6.51 7.31 -7.59
N ARG A 90 5.97 6.14 -7.30
CA ARG A 90 4.54 5.89 -7.38
C ARG A 90 4.13 4.78 -6.42
N ILE A 91 3.09 5.06 -5.63
CA ILE A 91 2.43 4.06 -4.80
C ILE A 91 1.01 3.90 -5.32
N ILE A 92 0.57 2.67 -5.52
CA ILE A 92 -0.77 2.40 -6.01
C ILE A 92 -1.73 2.35 -4.84
N VAL A 93 -2.76 3.18 -4.92
CA VAL A 93 -3.94 3.13 -4.08
C VAL A 93 -5.11 2.92 -5.02
N ARG A 94 -5.84 1.84 -4.81
CA ARG A 94 -6.96 1.48 -5.68
C ARG A 94 -8.16 1.07 -4.85
N ALA A 95 -9.34 1.26 -5.40
CA ALA A 95 -10.58 0.93 -4.70
C ALA A 95 -11.58 0.28 -5.63
N HIS A 96 -12.45 -0.54 -5.05
CA HIS A 96 -13.60 -1.08 -5.76
C HIS A 96 -14.77 -1.25 -4.78
N ARG A 97 -15.96 -1.34 -5.33
CA ARG A 97 -17.16 -1.59 -4.53
C ARG A 97 -17.22 -3.03 -4.09
N ILE A 98 -17.67 -3.23 -2.86
CA ILE A 98 -17.88 -4.55 -2.28
C ILE A 98 -19.24 -4.61 -1.59
N GLU A 99 -19.75 -5.81 -1.44
CA GLU A 99 -20.90 -6.08 -0.60
C GLU A 99 -20.45 -6.87 0.64
N ILE A 100 -20.92 -6.44 1.80
CA ILE A 100 -20.70 -7.18 3.04
C ILE A 100 -21.90 -8.11 3.23
N ILE A 101 -21.63 -9.37 3.35
CA ILE A 101 -22.68 -10.38 3.46
C ILE A 101 -23.18 -10.51 4.91
#